data_9356213f7ddd68a5b31b04e11ccbd746
#
_entry.id   9356213f7ddd68a5b31b04e11ccbd746
#
_cell.length_a   1.000
_cell.length_b   1.000
_cell.length_c   1.000
_cell.angle_alpha   90.00
_cell.angle_beta   90.00
_cell.angle_gamma   90.00
#
_symmetry.space_group_name_H-M   'P 1'
#
loop_
_entity.id
_entity.type
_entity.pdbx_description
1 polymer ?
#
loop_
_entity_poly.entity_id
_entity_poly.type
_entity_poly.pdbx_seq_one_letter_code
_entity_poly.pdbx_strand_id
1 'polypeptide(L)'
;MSEKLNDSRRTLLGTMLALGALGSTQNLVYASAPATRIAVGFVYVGSSKDMGYNQAHANGARAVASLPGIEVHELANVPEGPAAGQALTELVQQKHCRIVFATSYGYFVPHMLEAARNFPDTIFLHAGAVYRPKLHPVNVGSYFAYIDEAQYVNGLVAGRISPSGKLGF
;
A
#
# COMPACT_ATOMS: atom_id res chain seq x y z
N MET A 1 18.00 -49.35 -51.87
CA MET A 1 17.27 -48.07 -51.56
C MET A 1 17.68 -47.40 -50.23
N SER A 2 18.65 -47.97 -49.51
CA SER A 2 19.15 -47.51 -48.22
C SER A 2 20.40 -46.62 -48.27
N GLU A 3 21.17 -46.68 -49.35
CA GLU A 3 22.46 -45.97 -49.47
C GLU A 3 22.34 -44.48 -49.90
N LYS A 4 21.32 -44.14 -50.69
CA LYS A 4 21.08 -42.74 -51.11
C LYS A 4 20.58 -41.83 -50.03
N LEU A 5 19.99 -42.36 -48.94
CA LEU A 5 19.49 -41.58 -47.79
C LEU A 5 20.59 -41.14 -46.80
N ASN A 6 21.71 -41.86 -46.80
CA ASN A 6 22.83 -41.61 -45.88
C ASN A 6 23.75 -40.50 -46.40
N ASP A 7 23.84 -40.33 -47.71
CA ASP A 7 24.70 -39.33 -48.36
C ASP A 7 24.08 -37.92 -48.26
N SER A 8 22.74 -37.82 -48.36
CA SER A 8 22.02 -36.54 -48.18
C SER A 8 22.08 -36.00 -46.74
N ARG A 9 22.20 -36.88 -45.75
CA ARG A 9 22.35 -36.47 -44.33
C ARG A 9 23.77 -36.01 -43.99
N ARG A 10 24.79 -36.54 -44.66
CA ARG A 10 26.19 -36.11 -44.50
C ARG A 10 26.45 -34.74 -45.11
N THR A 11 25.81 -34.42 -46.24
CA THR A 11 25.94 -33.11 -46.91
C THR A 11 25.21 -32.00 -46.14
N LEU A 12 24.10 -32.32 -45.46
CA LEU A 12 23.38 -31.37 -44.63
C LEU A 12 24.10 -31.04 -43.33
N LEU A 13 24.84 -31.96 -42.73
CA LEU A 13 25.62 -31.74 -41.54
C LEU A 13 26.94 -30.99 -41.80
N GLY A 14 27.50 -31.10 -42.99
CA GLY A 14 28.72 -30.37 -43.38
C GLY A 14 28.50 -28.89 -43.67
N THR A 15 27.31 -28.50 -44.10
CA THR A 15 26.98 -27.10 -44.42
C THR A 15 26.51 -26.29 -43.21
N MET A 16 26.10 -26.91 -42.14
CA MET A 16 25.70 -26.20 -40.90
C MET A 16 26.87 -25.83 -39.97
N LEU A 17 28.05 -26.40 -40.16
CA LEU A 17 29.23 -26.12 -39.32
C LEU A 17 30.09 -24.94 -39.80
N ALA A 18 29.80 -24.35 -40.96
CA ALA A 18 30.58 -23.23 -41.50
C ALA A 18 29.94 -21.85 -41.34
N LEU A 19 28.71 -21.76 -40.83
CA LEU A 19 28.03 -20.47 -40.55
C LEU A 19 28.00 -20.09 -39.06
N GLY A 20 28.68 -20.80 -38.18
CA GLY A 20 28.62 -20.62 -36.74
C GLY A 20 29.68 -19.70 -36.14
N ALA A 21 30.50 -18.97 -36.89
CA ALA A 21 31.68 -18.27 -36.37
C ALA A 21 31.63 -16.72 -36.46
N LEU A 22 30.50 -16.12 -36.79
CA LEU A 22 30.30 -14.67 -36.77
C LEU A 22 29.03 -14.26 -36.02
N GLY A 23 28.70 -14.97 -34.95
CA GLY A 23 27.66 -14.58 -34.03
C GLY A 23 28.22 -13.58 -33.03
N SER A 24 28.07 -12.28 -33.30
CA SER A 24 28.12 -11.26 -32.26
C SER A 24 27.22 -11.73 -31.11
N THR A 25 27.77 -11.97 -29.94
CA THR A 25 27.00 -12.15 -28.73
C THR A 25 26.30 -10.82 -28.43
N GLN A 26 25.15 -10.60 -29.04
CA GLN A 26 24.23 -9.59 -28.57
C GLN A 26 23.79 -10.07 -27.21
N ASN A 27 24.40 -9.49 -26.18
CA ASN A 27 23.83 -9.51 -24.83
C ASN A 27 22.43 -8.89 -24.98
N LEU A 28 21.41 -9.73 -25.10
CA LEU A 28 20.04 -9.33 -24.92
C LEU A 28 19.94 -8.87 -23.45
N VAL A 29 20.24 -7.59 -23.23
CA VAL A 29 19.85 -6.91 -22.00
C VAL A 29 18.33 -6.94 -22.04
N TYR A 30 17.76 -7.92 -21.36
CA TYR A 30 16.34 -7.85 -21.02
C TYR A 30 16.20 -6.58 -20.18
N ALA A 31 15.81 -5.48 -20.81
CA ALA A 31 15.30 -4.34 -20.10
C ALA A 31 14.08 -4.87 -19.33
N SER A 32 14.24 -5.16 -18.05
CA SER A 32 13.11 -5.46 -17.18
C SER A 32 12.16 -4.27 -17.31
N ALA A 33 10.95 -4.52 -17.78
CA ALA A 33 9.90 -3.50 -17.77
C ALA A 33 9.92 -2.84 -16.38
N PRO A 34 9.82 -1.52 -16.28
CA PRO A 34 9.80 -0.86 -14.98
C PRO A 34 8.72 -1.52 -14.15
N ALA A 35 9.10 -2.12 -13.02
CA ALA A 35 8.16 -2.76 -12.12
C ALA A 35 7.09 -1.71 -11.79
N THR A 36 5.83 -2.00 -12.12
CA THR A 36 4.71 -1.09 -11.87
C THR A 36 4.65 -0.85 -10.38
N ARG A 37 4.99 0.36 -9.93
CA ARG A 37 4.93 0.71 -8.51
C ARG A 37 3.48 0.89 -8.11
N ILE A 38 3.13 0.38 -6.94
CA ILE A 38 1.82 0.61 -6.32
C ILE A 38 1.97 1.81 -5.41
N ALA A 39 1.25 2.89 -5.72
CA ALA A 39 1.20 4.06 -4.86
C ALA A 39 0.19 3.83 -3.72
N VAL A 40 0.64 4.11 -2.49
CA VAL A 40 -0.13 3.96 -1.25
C VAL A 40 -0.15 5.30 -0.53
N GLY A 41 -1.35 5.77 -0.16
CA GLY A 41 -1.56 7.04 0.51
C GLY A 41 -1.89 6.88 1.99
N PHE A 42 -1.39 7.79 2.82
CA PHE A 42 -1.76 7.91 4.23
C PHE A 42 -2.19 9.34 4.55
N VAL A 43 -3.27 9.49 5.31
CA VAL A 43 -3.76 10.79 5.78
C VAL A 43 -3.81 10.78 7.30
N TYR A 44 -3.11 11.74 7.94
CA TYR A 44 -3.03 11.89 9.39
C TYR A 44 -3.71 13.18 9.84
N VAL A 45 -4.45 13.11 10.94
CA VAL A 45 -5.13 14.28 11.53
C VAL A 45 -4.16 15.26 12.20
N GLY A 46 -3.04 14.76 12.66
CA GLY A 46 -2.00 15.54 13.32
C GLY A 46 -0.62 15.31 12.72
N SER A 47 0.38 15.72 13.48
CA SER A 47 1.78 15.55 13.10
C SER A 47 2.19 14.08 13.07
N SER A 48 2.90 13.65 12.02
CA SER A 48 3.54 12.33 11.96
C SER A 48 4.65 12.13 13.01
N LYS A 49 4.90 13.15 13.84
CA LYS A 49 5.91 13.16 14.92
C LYS A 49 5.28 13.54 16.26
N ASP A 50 4.02 13.18 16.48
CA ASP A 50 3.27 13.52 17.70
C ASP A 50 3.62 12.65 18.93
N MET A 51 4.57 11.74 18.78
CA MET A 51 4.96 10.75 19.77
C MET A 51 3.80 9.84 20.23
N GLY A 52 2.77 9.73 19.40
CA GLY A 52 1.55 9.00 19.71
C GLY A 52 0.90 8.37 18.48
N TYR A 53 -0.40 8.64 18.34
CA TYR A 53 -1.27 8.01 17.37
C TYR A 53 -0.83 8.20 15.91
N ASN A 54 -0.58 9.45 15.50
CA ASN A 54 -0.19 9.71 14.11
C ASN A 54 1.22 9.19 13.80
N GLN A 55 2.14 9.27 14.76
CA GLN A 55 3.47 8.70 14.60
C GLN A 55 3.44 7.17 14.48
N ALA A 56 2.54 6.49 15.18
CA ALA A 56 2.37 5.05 15.03
C ALA A 56 1.95 4.68 13.60
N HIS A 57 1.01 5.42 13.02
CA HIS A 57 0.63 5.26 11.61
C HIS A 57 1.77 5.58 10.64
N ALA A 58 2.53 6.65 10.89
CA ALA A 58 3.70 7.01 10.08
C ALA A 58 4.82 5.95 10.17
N ASN A 59 4.97 5.28 11.30
CA ASN A 59 5.87 4.12 11.43
C ASN A 59 5.41 2.97 10.54
N GLY A 60 4.10 2.69 10.50
CA GLY A 60 3.51 1.72 9.59
C GLY A 60 3.73 2.10 8.13
N ALA A 61 3.53 3.37 7.77
CA ALA A 61 3.79 3.88 6.42
C ALA A 61 5.24 3.67 5.99
N ARG A 62 6.22 3.91 6.88
CA ARG A 62 7.64 3.63 6.62
C ARG A 62 7.91 2.14 6.41
N ALA A 63 7.26 1.27 7.17
CA ALA A 63 7.38 -0.18 6.97
C ALA A 63 6.82 -0.60 5.61
N VAL A 64 5.68 -0.03 5.18
CA VAL A 64 5.10 -0.25 3.85
C VAL A 64 6.03 0.27 2.76
N ALA A 65 6.64 1.46 2.94
CA ALA A 65 7.58 2.05 1.98
C ALA A 65 8.85 1.21 1.77
N SER A 66 9.22 0.35 2.72
CA SER A 66 10.36 -0.55 2.59
C SER A 66 10.10 -1.78 1.70
N LEU A 67 8.84 -2.01 1.30
CA LEU A 67 8.48 -3.12 0.44
C LEU A 67 8.83 -2.83 -1.03
N PRO A 68 9.38 -3.82 -1.76
CA PRO A 68 9.70 -3.64 -3.17
C PRO A 68 8.46 -3.26 -4.01
N GLY A 69 8.59 -2.28 -4.89
CA GLY A 69 7.52 -1.89 -5.80
C GLY A 69 6.41 -1.04 -5.15
N ILE A 70 6.61 -0.56 -3.93
CA ILE A 70 5.69 0.35 -3.26
C ILE A 70 6.25 1.78 -3.28
N GLU A 71 5.36 2.75 -3.51
CA GLU A 71 5.59 4.17 -3.33
C GLU A 71 4.60 4.70 -2.30
N VAL A 72 5.06 5.43 -1.29
CA VAL A 72 4.20 5.93 -0.20
C VAL A 72 4.10 7.45 -0.26
N HIS A 73 2.88 7.97 -0.16
CA HIS A 73 2.54 9.38 -0.05
C HIS A 73 1.84 9.64 1.27
N GLU A 74 2.30 10.64 2.01
CA GLU A 74 1.77 10.97 3.33
C GLU A 74 1.28 12.43 3.38
N LEU A 75 0.06 12.65 3.89
CA LEU A 75 -0.50 13.96 4.15
C LEU A 75 -0.78 14.08 5.65
N ALA A 76 -0.04 14.95 6.31
CA ALA A 76 -0.15 15.17 7.77
C ALA A 76 -0.84 16.51 8.08
N ASN A 77 -1.34 16.64 9.33
CA ASN A 77 -2.07 17.81 9.81
C ASN A 77 -3.32 18.15 8.97
N VAL A 78 -4.00 17.12 8.50
CA VAL A 78 -5.25 17.27 7.77
C VAL A 78 -6.39 17.26 8.79
N PRO A 79 -7.11 18.37 9.02
CA PRO A 79 -8.22 18.38 9.96
C PRO A 79 -9.38 17.51 9.46
N GLU A 80 -10.17 17.00 10.40
CA GLU A 80 -11.42 16.32 10.08
C GLU A 80 -12.40 17.30 9.40
N GLY A 81 -13.29 16.78 8.58
CA GLY A 81 -14.23 17.57 7.80
C GLY A 81 -13.86 17.67 6.32
N PRO A 82 -14.23 18.77 5.61
CA PRO A 82 -14.06 18.89 4.15
C PRO A 82 -12.62 18.73 3.67
N ALA A 83 -11.62 19.13 4.47
CA ALA A 83 -10.21 18.98 4.16
C ALA A 83 -9.81 17.50 4.01
N ALA A 84 -10.44 16.60 4.78
CA ALA A 84 -10.22 15.17 4.64
C ALA A 84 -10.64 14.66 3.26
N GLY A 85 -11.82 15.08 2.77
CA GLY A 85 -12.29 14.73 1.43
C GLY A 85 -11.34 15.23 0.32
N GLN A 86 -10.81 16.43 0.47
CA GLN A 86 -9.83 17.01 -0.46
C GLN A 86 -8.53 16.21 -0.46
N ALA A 87 -8.00 15.87 0.73
CA ALA A 87 -6.78 15.09 0.87
C ALA A 87 -6.91 13.67 0.28
N LEU A 88 -8.04 13.00 0.52
CA LEU A 88 -8.32 11.69 -0.08
C LEU A 88 -8.39 11.77 -1.61
N THR A 89 -9.02 12.81 -2.14
CA THR A 89 -9.10 13.07 -3.59
C THR A 89 -7.73 13.35 -4.18
N GLU A 90 -6.91 14.17 -3.52
CA GLU A 90 -5.54 14.50 -3.94
C GLU A 90 -4.69 13.23 -4.06
N LEU A 91 -4.72 12.35 -3.06
CA LEU A 91 -3.96 11.10 -3.07
C LEU A 91 -4.34 10.21 -4.26
N VAL A 92 -5.62 10.17 -4.62
CA VAL A 92 -6.05 9.34 -5.76
C VAL A 92 -5.76 10.01 -7.09
N GLN A 93 -6.12 11.27 -7.27
CA GLN A 93 -6.05 11.95 -8.56
C GLN A 93 -4.65 12.42 -8.91
N GLN A 94 -3.89 12.95 -7.94
CA GLN A 94 -2.59 13.56 -8.20
C GLN A 94 -1.43 12.59 -7.90
N LYS A 95 -1.59 11.74 -6.88
CA LYS A 95 -0.56 10.76 -6.49
C LYS A 95 -0.84 9.35 -7.01
N HIS A 96 -1.96 9.14 -7.69
CA HIS A 96 -2.36 7.86 -8.29
C HIS A 96 -2.37 6.69 -7.29
N CYS A 97 -2.68 6.98 -6.03
CA CYS A 97 -2.74 5.97 -4.99
C CYS A 97 -3.85 4.95 -5.28
N ARG A 98 -3.48 3.67 -5.20
CA ARG A 98 -4.39 2.53 -5.36
C ARG A 98 -4.92 2.04 -4.02
N ILE A 99 -4.25 2.37 -2.94
CA ILE A 99 -4.65 2.08 -1.57
C ILE A 99 -4.48 3.36 -0.76
N VAL A 100 -5.49 3.74 0.02
CA VAL A 100 -5.46 4.94 0.86
C VAL A 100 -5.88 4.58 2.28
N PHE A 101 -5.04 4.94 3.24
CA PHE A 101 -5.29 4.81 4.68
C PHE A 101 -5.77 6.14 5.25
N ALA A 102 -7.01 6.16 5.73
CA ALA A 102 -7.63 7.29 6.42
C ALA A 102 -7.58 7.03 7.93
N THR A 103 -6.70 7.71 8.66
CA THR A 103 -6.32 7.31 10.00
C THR A 103 -7.04 8.07 11.13
N SER A 104 -8.04 8.90 10.83
CA SER A 104 -8.83 9.58 11.85
C SER A 104 -10.31 9.21 11.78
N TYR A 105 -10.96 9.13 12.95
CA TYR A 105 -12.35 8.70 13.05
C TYR A 105 -13.30 9.54 12.19
N GLY A 106 -13.18 10.86 12.21
CA GLY A 106 -14.02 11.78 11.45
C GLY A 106 -13.76 11.77 9.93
N TYR A 107 -12.77 11.05 9.45
CA TYR A 107 -12.55 10.88 8.01
C TYR A 107 -13.54 9.91 7.36
N PHE A 108 -14.15 9.00 8.14
CA PHE A 108 -14.94 7.93 7.58
C PHE A 108 -16.23 8.43 6.95
N VAL A 109 -17.08 9.11 7.72
CA VAL A 109 -18.38 9.64 7.26
C VAL A 109 -18.36 11.17 7.30
N PRO A 110 -18.72 11.83 6.20
CA PRO A 110 -19.07 11.27 4.88
C PRO A 110 -17.87 11.04 3.96
N HIS A 111 -16.70 11.61 4.26
CA HIS A 111 -15.63 11.94 3.33
C HIS A 111 -15.01 10.72 2.63
N MET A 112 -14.61 9.70 3.41
CA MET A 112 -14.02 8.49 2.83
C MET A 112 -15.05 7.67 2.07
N LEU A 113 -16.30 7.61 2.55
CA LEU A 113 -17.36 6.89 1.84
C LEU A 113 -17.72 7.56 0.51
N GLU A 114 -17.68 8.88 0.43
CA GLU A 114 -17.86 9.64 -0.82
C GLU A 114 -16.68 9.41 -1.77
N ALA A 115 -15.44 9.50 -1.27
CA ALA A 115 -14.25 9.21 -2.05
C ALA A 115 -14.28 7.77 -2.60
N ALA A 116 -14.69 6.79 -1.80
CA ALA A 116 -14.78 5.40 -2.24
C ALA A 116 -15.81 5.18 -3.35
N ARG A 117 -16.93 5.91 -3.33
CA ARG A 117 -17.92 5.87 -4.43
C ARG A 117 -17.39 6.53 -5.70
N ASN A 118 -16.64 7.63 -5.56
CA ASN A 118 -16.10 8.38 -6.70
C ASN A 118 -14.89 7.67 -7.34
N PHE A 119 -14.17 6.84 -6.58
CA PHE A 119 -12.95 6.15 -7.02
C PHE A 119 -13.06 4.63 -6.77
N PRO A 120 -13.90 3.91 -7.53
CA PRO A 120 -14.19 2.49 -7.27
C PRO A 120 -12.97 1.57 -7.43
N ASP A 121 -11.96 1.99 -8.18
CA ASP A 121 -10.71 1.24 -8.42
C ASP A 121 -9.65 1.45 -7.32
N THR A 122 -9.91 2.33 -6.34
CA THR A 122 -9.04 2.60 -5.20
C THR A 122 -9.60 1.94 -3.94
N ILE A 123 -8.74 1.27 -3.19
CA ILE A 123 -9.09 0.67 -1.89
C ILE A 123 -8.90 1.72 -0.79
N PHE A 124 -9.92 1.92 0.02
CA PHE A 124 -9.86 2.83 1.17
C PHE A 124 -9.93 2.03 2.47
N LEU A 125 -8.96 2.24 3.35
CA LEU A 125 -8.86 1.57 4.64
C LEU A 125 -8.93 2.60 5.77
N HIS A 126 -9.86 2.40 6.70
CA HIS A 126 -10.08 3.32 7.81
C HIS A 126 -9.62 2.72 9.14
N ALA A 127 -8.96 3.52 9.96
CA ALA A 127 -8.62 3.15 11.33
C ALA A 127 -9.80 3.48 12.28
N GLY A 128 -10.40 2.45 12.89
CA GLY A 128 -11.39 2.60 13.95
C GLY A 128 -12.86 2.52 13.56
N ALA A 129 -13.24 2.68 12.27
CA ALA A 129 -14.64 2.54 11.87
C ALA A 129 -15.06 1.08 11.73
N VAL A 130 -16.34 0.83 11.95
CA VAL A 130 -16.93 -0.49 11.72
C VAL A 130 -17.42 -0.58 10.27
N TYR A 131 -16.73 -1.37 9.47
CA TYR A 131 -17.19 -1.69 8.12
C TYR A 131 -18.46 -2.54 8.14
N ARG A 132 -19.44 -2.15 7.32
CA ARG A 132 -20.73 -2.86 7.17
C ARG A 132 -20.98 -3.18 5.69
N PRO A 133 -20.81 -4.44 5.25
CA PRO A 133 -20.85 -4.81 3.82
C PRO A 133 -22.11 -4.41 3.07
N LYS A 134 -23.25 -4.33 3.77
CA LYS A 134 -24.56 -3.98 3.16
C LYS A 134 -24.78 -2.47 3.04
N LEU A 135 -23.97 -1.64 3.69
CA LEU A 135 -24.15 -0.19 3.78
C LEU A 135 -23.00 0.60 3.13
N HIS A 136 -21.82 0.01 3.09
CA HIS A 136 -20.61 0.69 2.64
C HIS A 136 -20.15 0.16 1.29
N PRO A 137 -19.44 0.98 0.47
CA PRO A 137 -18.85 0.55 -0.79
C PRO A 137 -17.94 -0.66 -0.61
N VAL A 138 -17.84 -1.51 -1.62
CA VAL A 138 -17.05 -2.76 -1.58
C VAL A 138 -15.55 -2.53 -1.51
N ASN A 139 -15.09 -1.36 -1.93
CA ASN A 139 -13.69 -0.94 -1.89
C ASN A 139 -13.29 -0.22 -0.58
N VAL A 140 -14.13 -0.34 0.45
CA VAL A 140 -13.86 0.18 1.79
C VAL A 140 -13.56 -0.97 2.73
N GLY A 141 -12.57 -0.79 3.58
CA GLY A 141 -12.26 -1.68 4.70
C GLY A 141 -11.98 -0.90 5.97
N SER A 142 -11.90 -1.61 7.09
CA SER A 142 -11.49 -1.02 8.36
C SER A 142 -10.54 -1.93 9.12
N TYR A 143 -9.68 -1.33 9.91
CA TYR A 143 -8.77 -2.03 10.82
C TYR A 143 -8.72 -1.30 12.16
N PHE A 144 -8.36 -2.02 13.20
CA PHE A 144 -8.18 -1.43 14.52
C PHE A 144 -7.24 -2.28 15.37
N ALA A 145 -6.56 -1.67 16.33
CA ALA A 145 -5.73 -2.36 17.29
C ALA A 145 -6.54 -2.67 18.57
N TYR A 146 -6.13 -3.66 19.34
CA TYR A 146 -6.68 -3.98 20.65
C TYR A 146 -6.22 -2.94 21.69
N ILE A 147 -6.71 -1.70 21.57
CA ILE A 147 -6.31 -0.59 22.43
C ILE A 147 -6.87 -0.70 23.85
N ASP A 148 -7.94 -1.46 24.04
CA ASP A 148 -8.52 -1.79 25.34
C ASP A 148 -7.50 -2.46 26.28
N GLU A 149 -6.67 -3.36 25.79
CA GLU A 149 -5.58 -3.98 26.56
C GLU A 149 -4.56 -2.94 27.04
N ALA A 150 -4.14 -2.02 26.16
CA ALA A 150 -3.23 -0.93 26.51
C ALA A 150 -3.87 0.05 27.50
N GLN A 151 -5.15 0.36 27.30
CA GLN A 151 -5.90 1.25 28.20
C GLN A 151 -6.11 0.63 29.58
N TYR A 152 -6.30 -0.68 29.68
CA TYR A 152 -6.35 -1.38 30.96
C TYR A 152 -5.04 -1.19 31.75
N VAL A 153 -3.88 -1.39 31.09
CA VAL A 153 -2.57 -1.18 31.72
C VAL A 153 -2.39 0.28 32.14
N ASN A 154 -2.78 1.23 31.29
CA ASN A 154 -2.75 2.66 31.61
C ASN A 154 -3.62 2.98 32.85
N GLY A 155 -4.81 2.38 32.95
CA GLY A 155 -5.70 2.52 34.10
C GLY A 155 -5.09 1.98 35.40
N LEU A 156 -4.41 0.82 35.35
CA LEU A 156 -3.69 0.27 36.48
C LEU A 156 -2.57 1.20 36.96
N VAL A 157 -1.78 1.74 36.04
CA VAL A 157 -0.70 2.69 36.39
C VAL A 157 -1.27 3.96 36.97
N ALA A 158 -2.27 4.56 36.31
CA ALA A 158 -2.91 5.79 36.79
C ALA A 158 -3.53 5.61 38.21
N GLY A 159 -4.24 4.50 38.45
CA GLY A 159 -4.80 4.19 39.78
C GLY A 159 -3.72 4.01 40.83
N ARG A 160 -2.58 3.45 40.49
CA ARG A 160 -1.48 3.22 41.44
C ARG A 160 -0.75 4.49 41.83
N ILE A 161 -0.60 5.44 40.90
CA ILE A 161 0.11 6.71 41.15
C ILE A 161 -0.80 7.84 41.62
N SER A 162 -2.13 7.69 41.56
CA SER A 162 -3.08 8.72 42.05
C SER A 162 -3.02 8.83 43.56
N PRO A 163 -2.61 9.98 44.13
CA PRO A 163 -2.57 10.16 45.61
C PRO A 163 -3.95 10.12 46.26
N SER A 164 -4.99 10.51 45.52
CA SER A 164 -6.37 10.55 46.03
C SER A 164 -7.17 9.27 45.75
N GLY A 165 -6.61 8.32 44.94
CA GLY A 165 -7.35 7.15 44.47
C GLY A 165 -8.48 7.48 43.47
N LYS A 166 -8.63 8.76 43.07
CA LYS A 166 -9.65 9.22 42.14
C LYS A 166 -9.00 9.40 40.74
N LEU A 167 -9.69 8.88 39.74
CA LEU A 167 -9.34 9.07 38.33
C LEU A 167 -10.49 9.81 37.65
N GLY A 168 -10.16 10.73 36.75
CA GLY A 168 -11.10 11.35 35.83
C GLY A 168 -10.98 10.76 34.43
N PHE A 169 -12.10 10.68 33.75
CA PHE A 169 -12.16 10.23 32.37
C PHE A 169 -13.04 11.19 31.58
#